data_8eae664e94da4068d5585d8a7adfedff
#
_entry.id   8eae664e94da4068d5585d8a7adfedff
#
_cell.length_a   1.000
_cell.length_b   1.000
_cell.length_c   1.000
_cell.angle_alpha   90.00
_cell.angle_beta   90.00
_cell.angle_gamma   90.00
#
_symmetry.space_group_name_H-M   'P 1'
#
loop_
_entity.id
_entity.type
_entity.pdbx_description
1 polymer ?
#
loop_
_entity_poly.entity_id
_entity_poly.type
_entity_poly.pdbx_seq_one_letter_code
_entity_poly.pdbx_strand_id
1 'polypeptide(L)'
;MENPMEFDWSILKRAERMALQLRARAEKAGYRKYHMGRFEEYGLYQENRSFLASDQVLTFTDLDGRLLALKPDVTLSIAKNAQPAPGQREKYYYSENVYRPSRESHTFREIDQMGLECIGQVEAEDVREQLGLALDALALCGEEFVLELSHMDFITGLLDELGAGEEKRPQLLELIRGKNAHELRRAAQAAGLAPGAGQMLDTLLELTGPFEQVMPRAKKLARGQAMTGALEELRSLYEGLEGADRQRIWLDLSLAGEMEYYNGLVFHGYLNGLPAPVLKGGRYDLLARKFTPGVSAVGFALYLNELDRLEAAQPEPEPQGRRMLNVALPKGRLGDKVYNLLAQVGYGCPENYNDTRKLVVENPEAGIRYFLVKPSDVAIYVEHGAADVGIVGKDILVESGADVYELLDTGLGRCRMCVAGRKDF
;
A
#
# COMPACT_ATOMS: atom_id res chain seq x y z
N MET A 1 21.18 31.83 33.58
CA MET A 1 20.12 30.91 33.13
C MET A 1 20.13 30.98 31.63
N GLU A 2 20.78 30.01 31.00
CA GLU A 2 20.79 29.90 29.53
C GLU A 2 19.37 29.62 29.07
N ASN A 3 18.91 30.46 28.15
CA ASN A 3 17.63 30.26 27.46
C ASN A 3 17.69 28.88 26.76
N PRO A 4 16.80 27.92 27.04
CA PRO A 4 16.84 26.64 26.34
C PRO A 4 16.71 26.95 24.86
N MET A 5 17.67 26.49 24.06
CA MET A 5 17.66 26.64 22.61
C MET A 5 16.34 26.03 22.11
N GLU A 6 15.44 26.86 21.65
CA GLU A 6 14.16 26.42 21.12
C GLU A 6 14.46 25.64 19.83
N PHE A 7 14.13 24.35 19.83
CA PHE A 7 14.41 23.48 18.67
C PHE A 7 13.52 23.90 17.50
N ASP A 8 14.11 24.27 16.38
CA ASP A 8 13.38 24.62 15.17
C ASP A 8 12.93 23.36 14.44
N TRP A 9 11.68 22.99 14.64
CA TRP A 9 11.04 21.84 14.00
C TRP A 9 10.91 21.99 12.48
N SER A 10 11.06 23.20 11.92
CA SER A 10 10.92 23.45 10.49
C SER A 10 12.07 22.87 9.65
N ILE A 11 13.23 22.63 10.28
CA ILE A 11 14.39 22.00 9.63
C ILE A 11 14.21 20.51 9.37
N LEU A 12 13.25 19.86 10.05
CA LEU A 12 12.99 18.43 9.90
C LEU A 12 12.01 18.19 8.75
N LYS A 13 12.29 17.16 7.96
CA LYS A 13 11.30 16.60 7.02
C LYS A 13 10.10 16.06 7.77
N ARG A 14 8.97 15.96 7.09
CA ARG A 14 7.71 15.45 7.67
C ARG A 14 7.90 14.07 8.28
N ALA A 15 8.53 13.14 7.56
CA ALA A 15 8.82 11.79 8.04
C ALA A 15 9.67 11.78 9.34
N GLU A 16 10.68 12.66 9.43
CA GLU A 16 11.53 12.77 10.62
C GLU A 16 10.76 13.31 11.83
N ARG A 17 9.97 14.39 11.65
CA ARG A 17 9.11 14.95 12.72
C ARG A 17 8.14 13.91 13.24
N MET A 18 7.51 13.19 12.34
CA MET A 18 6.53 12.16 12.67
C MET A 18 7.18 10.99 13.40
N ALA A 19 8.34 10.50 12.95
CA ALA A 19 9.07 9.44 13.63
C ALA A 19 9.44 9.85 15.07
N LEU A 20 9.86 11.09 15.30
CA LEU A 20 10.13 11.62 16.64
C LEU A 20 8.87 11.70 17.51
N GLN A 21 7.74 12.15 16.94
CA GLN A 21 6.49 12.25 17.69
C GLN A 21 5.90 10.88 18.03
N LEU A 22 5.96 9.93 17.07
CA LEU A 22 5.50 8.55 17.30
C LEU A 22 6.39 7.86 18.33
N ARG A 23 7.71 8.08 18.27
CA ARG A 23 8.64 7.61 19.30
C ARG A 23 8.25 8.09 20.69
N ALA A 24 7.98 9.39 20.85
CA ALA A 24 7.59 9.95 22.15
C ALA A 24 6.30 9.31 22.70
N ARG A 25 5.33 9.04 21.82
CA ARG A 25 4.09 8.32 22.19
C ARG A 25 4.38 6.88 22.60
N ALA A 26 5.19 6.17 21.82
CA ALA A 26 5.59 4.78 22.10
C ALA A 26 6.32 4.68 23.45
N GLU A 27 7.30 5.55 23.73
CA GLU A 27 8.02 5.56 25.01
C GLU A 27 7.07 5.86 26.20
N LYS A 28 6.11 6.79 26.01
CA LYS A 28 5.06 7.07 27.02
C LYS A 28 4.15 5.87 27.28
N ALA A 29 3.87 5.05 26.25
CA ALA A 29 3.10 3.79 26.35
C ALA A 29 3.95 2.61 26.86
N GLY A 30 5.21 2.84 27.25
CA GLY A 30 6.09 1.81 27.83
C GLY A 30 6.88 0.96 26.82
N TYR A 31 6.91 1.36 25.55
CA TYR A 31 7.72 0.69 24.54
C TYR A 31 9.20 1.03 24.70
N ARG A 32 10.05 0.05 24.51
CA ARG A 32 11.50 0.20 24.55
C ARG A 32 12.07 0.17 23.14
N LYS A 33 13.11 0.97 22.89
CA LYS A 33 13.77 0.97 21.59
C LYS A 33 14.45 -0.39 21.32
N TYR A 34 14.09 -1.00 20.19
CA TYR A 34 14.82 -2.11 19.61
C TYR A 34 15.75 -1.58 18.54
N HIS A 35 16.99 -2.06 18.54
CA HIS A 35 17.98 -1.75 17.50
C HIS A 35 18.47 -3.03 16.89
N MET A 36 18.42 -3.11 15.58
CA MET A 36 18.86 -4.24 14.78
C MET A 36 20.09 -3.89 13.96
N GLY A 37 21.08 -4.77 13.91
CA GLY A 37 22.19 -4.65 12.98
C GLY A 37 21.72 -4.55 11.52
N ARG A 38 22.55 -4.00 10.63
CA ARG A 38 22.20 -3.90 9.21
C ARG A 38 22.16 -5.25 8.52
N PHE A 39 22.89 -6.22 9.02
CA PHE A 39 22.97 -7.59 8.50
C PHE A 39 22.88 -8.60 9.61
N GLU A 40 22.33 -9.75 9.27
CA GLU A 40 22.26 -10.93 10.12
C GLU A 40 22.68 -12.17 9.31
N GLU A 41 22.87 -13.32 9.98
CA GLU A 41 23.14 -14.57 9.29
C GLU A 41 21.99 -14.96 8.38
N TYR A 42 22.27 -15.30 7.13
CA TYR A 42 21.27 -15.67 6.15
C TYR A 42 20.42 -16.88 6.56
N GLY A 43 20.97 -17.79 7.38
CA GLY A 43 20.26 -18.94 7.90
C GLY A 43 18.95 -18.61 8.60
N LEU A 44 18.88 -17.48 9.33
CA LEU A 44 17.65 -17.00 9.96
C LEU A 44 16.54 -16.81 8.92
N TYR A 45 16.85 -16.16 7.81
CA TYR A 45 15.87 -15.87 6.76
C TYR A 45 15.55 -17.11 5.93
N GLN A 46 16.51 -17.99 5.70
CA GLN A 46 16.31 -19.22 4.97
C GLN A 46 15.33 -20.18 5.69
N GLU A 47 15.44 -20.30 7.02
CA GLU A 47 14.57 -21.12 7.84
C GLU A 47 13.17 -20.53 8.04
N ASN A 48 13.00 -19.25 7.76
CA ASN A 48 11.79 -18.48 8.02
C ASN A 48 11.20 -17.81 6.76
N ARG A 49 11.46 -18.37 5.57
CA ARG A 49 11.04 -17.78 4.29
C ARG A 49 9.55 -17.52 4.20
N SER A 50 8.72 -18.39 4.74
CA SER A 50 7.27 -18.26 4.75
C SER A 50 6.74 -17.04 5.51
N PHE A 51 7.57 -16.46 6.39
CA PHE A 51 7.26 -15.22 7.12
C PHE A 51 7.86 -13.96 6.49
N LEU A 52 8.51 -14.07 5.34
CA LEU A 52 9.07 -12.92 4.64
C LEU A 52 8.14 -12.45 3.52
N ALA A 53 8.09 -11.14 3.31
CA ALA A 53 7.34 -10.54 2.20
C ALA A 53 7.87 -10.94 0.80
N SER A 54 9.08 -11.49 0.74
CA SER A 54 9.71 -12.00 -0.48
C SER A 54 10.76 -13.06 -0.16
N ASP A 55 10.84 -14.09 -1.00
CA ASP A 55 11.91 -15.11 -0.95
C ASP A 55 13.28 -14.56 -1.37
N GLN A 56 13.31 -13.39 -2.00
CA GLN A 56 14.54 -12.75 -2.45
C GLN A 56 15.12 -11.90 -1.33
N VAL A 57 16.29 -12.29 -0.86
CA VAL A 57 17.06 -11.58 0.17
C VAL A 57 18.44 -11.23 -0.39
N LEU A 58 18.89 -10.00 -0.17
CA LEU A 58 20.21 -9.56 -0.59
C LEU A 58 21.26 -10.15 0.34
N THR A 59 22.15 -10.99 -0.19
CA THR A 59 23.17 -11.69 0.57
C THR A 59 24.57 -11.32 0.14
N PHE A 60 25.52 -11.47 1.04
CA PHE A 60 26.95 -11.31 0.80
C PHE A 60 27.76 -12.19 1.77
N THR A 61 29.02 -12.44 1.46
CA THR A 61 29.93 -13.20 2.31
C THR A 61 30.79 -12.24 3.13
N ASP A 62 30.89 -12.44 4.44
CA ASP A 62 31.79 -11.67 5.29
C ASP A 62 33.25 -12.13 5.17
N LEU A 63 34.14 -11.49 5.92
CA LEU A 63 35.58 -11.78 5.90
C LEU A 63 35.94 -13.16 6.40
N ASP A 64 35.07 -13.77 7.21
CA ASP A 64 35.23 -15.11 7.77
C ASP A 64 34.55 -16.20 6.92
N GLY A 65 33.99 -15.84 5.77
CA GLY A 65 33.32 -16.73 4.85
C GLY A 65 31.88 -17.08 5.25
N ARG A 66 31.28 -16.38 6.22
CA ARG A 66 29.88 -16.57 6.60
C ARG A 66 28.96 -15.87 5.62
N LEU A 67 27.83 -16.50 5.28
CA LEU A 67 26.81 -15.90 4.44
C LEU A 67 25.90 -15.03 5.30
N LEU A 68 25.98 -13.72 5.08
CA LEU A 68 25.17 -12.70 5.72
C LEU A 68 24.11 -12.19 4.75
N ALA A 69 23.07 -11.58 5.30
CA ALA A 69 21.99 -10.95 4.56
C ALA A 69 21.72 -9.52 5.07
N LEU A 70 21.45 -8.60 4.16
CA LEU A 70 20.85 -7.32 4.52
C LEU A 70 19.41 -7.60 5.02
N LYS A 71 19.05 -7.01 6.16
CA LYS A 71 17.78 -7.27 6.84
C LYS A 71 16.55 -6.98 5.94
N PRO A 72 15.74 -7.99 5.60
CA PRO A 72 14.50 -7.79 4.85
C PRO A 72 13.32 -7.47 5.76
N ASP A 73 13.46 -7.76 7.07
CA ASP A 73 12.39 -7.64 8.06
C ASP A 73 12.96 -7.39 9.47
N VAL A 74 12.26 -6.60 10.28
CA VAL A 74 12.66 -6.30 11.66
C VAL A 74 11.86 -7.15 12.65
N THR A 75 10.59 -7.40 12.37
CA THR A 75 9.68 -8.15 13.25
C THR A 75 10.18 -9.57 13.49
N LEU A 76 10.73 -10.23 12.47
CA LEU A 76 11.36 -11.55 12.60
C LEU A 76 12.52 -11.55 13.61
N SER A 77 13.37 -10.52 13.56
CA SER A 77 14.48 -10.36 14.50
C SER A 77 13.97 -10.09 15.92
N ILE A 78 12.94 -9.27 16.08
CA ILE A 78 12.32 -9.01 17.38
C ILE A 78 11.71 -10.31 17.93
N ALA A 79 10.94 -11.06 17.12
CA ALA A 79 10.34 -12.33 17.54
C ALA A 79 11.38 -13.37 18.00
N LYS A 80 12.53 -13.41 17.31
CA LYS A 80 13.66 -14.30 17.70
C LYS A 80 14.30 -13.91 19.04
N ASN A 81 14.44 -12.60 19.29
CA ASN A 81 15.21 -12.11 20.44
C ASN A 81 14.32 -11.77 21.66
N ALA A 82 13.01 -11.65 21.50
CA ALA A 82 12.09 -11.42 22.60
C ALA A 82 12.01 -12.66 23.51
N GLN A 83 12.14 -12.43 24.82
CA GLN A 83 12.05 -13.49 25.84
C GLN A 83 11.15 -13.03 26.99
N PRO A 84 9.85 -12.84 26.74
CA PRO A 84 8.94 -12.42 27.77
C PRO A 84 8.84 -13.49 28.86
N ALA A 85 8.90 -13.04 30.12
CA ALA A 85 8.65 -13.94 31.25
C ALA A 85 7.20 -14.47 31.21
N PRO A 86 6.94 -15.68 31.76
CA PRO A 86 5.60 -16.23 31.78
C PRO A 86 4.56 -15.26 32.34
N GLY A 87 3.47 -15.05 31.63
CA GLY A 87 2.42 -14.09 32.01
C GLY A 87 2.76 -12.62 31.77
N GLN A 88 3.91 -12.32 31.17
CA GLN A 88 4.33 -10.97 30.86
C GLN A 88 4.37 -10.74 29.36
N ARG A 89 4.50 -9.47 28.99
CA ARG A 89 4.69 -9.02 27.60
C ARG A 89 5.83 -8.01 27.51
N GLU A 90 6.50 -8.00 26.38
CA GLU A 90 7.54 -7.05 26.02
C GLU A 90 7.04 -6.16 24.90
N LYS A 91 7.28 -4.86 25.01
CA LYS A 91 6.86 -3.84 24.06
C LYS A 91 8.09 -3.18 23.47
N TYR A 92 8.19 -3.21 22.13
CA TYR A 92 9.32 -2.66 21.39
C TYR A 92 8.86 -1.67 20.34
N TYR A 93 9.63 -0.60 20.13
CA TYR A 93 9.56 0.21 18.93
C TYR A 93 10.91 0.22 18.22
N TYR A 94 10.87 0.37 16.90
CA TYR A 94 12.06 0.50 16.08
C TYR A 94 11.89 1.58 15.01
N SER A 95 13.01 2.12 14.52
CA SER A 95 13.09 2.96 13.33
C SER A 95 14.32 2.47 12.57
N GLU A 96 14.10 1.73 11.49
CA GLU A 96 15.11 0.93 10.82
C GLU A 96 14.84 0.83 9.32
N ASN A 97 15.91 0.74 8.53
CA ASN A 97 15.81 0.48 7.10
C ASN A 97 15.80 -1.02 6.85
N VAL A 98 14.91 -1.47 5.98
CA VAL A 98 14.87 -2.84 5.45
C VAL A 98 15.09 -2.85 3.95
N TYR A 99 15.59 -3.97 3.41
CA TYR A 99 15.97 -4.11 2.01
C TYR A 99 15.14 -5.18 1.34
N ARG A 100 14.25 -4.77 0.43
CA ARG A 100 13.34 -5.69 -0.26
C ARG A 100 13.40 -5.50 -1.77
N PRO A 101 13.20 -6.57 -2.56
CA PRO A 101 13.09 -6.43 -4.00
C PRO A 101 11.86 -5.64 -4.38
N SER A 102 12.00 -4.78 -5.38
CA SER A 102 10.87 -4.13 -6.03
C SER A 102 10.40 -4.97 -7.20
N ARG A 103 9.11 -5.29 -7.24
CA ARG A 103 8.49 -6.02 -8.36
C ARG A 103 8.51 -5.22 -9.67
N GLU A 104 8.42 -3.88 -9.57
CA GLU A 104 8.36 -2.97 -10.71
C GLU A 104 9.73 -2.76 -11.38
N SER A 105 10.78 -2.56 -10.57
CA SER A 105 12.11 -2.18 -11.08
C SER A 105 13.11 -3.33 -11.13
N HIS A 106 12.76 -4.53 -10.65
CA HIS A 106 13.66 -5.68 -10.49
C HIS A 106 14.97 -5.34 -9.74
N THR A 107 14.92 -4.33 -8.87
CA THR A 107 16.05 -3.88 -8.04
C THR A 107 15.70 -4.00 -6.56
N PHE A 108 16.70 -4.01 -5.69
CA PHE A 108 16.46 -3.89 -4.25
C PHE A 108 16.23 -2.42 -3.89
N ARG A 109 15.23 -2.19 -3.04
CA ARG A 109 14.93 -0.88 -2.46
C ARG A 109 15.22 -0.90 -0.97
N GLU A 110 15.77 0.20 -0.50
CA GLU A 110 15.83 0.54 0.91
C GLU A 110 14.48 1.14 1.31
N ILE A 111 13.88 0.58 2.36
CA ILE A 111 12.58 1.00 2.87
C ILE A 111 12.78 1.45 4.31
N ASP A 112 12.60 2.74 4.55
CA ASP A 112 12.63 3.30 5.90
C ASP A 112 11.28 3.07 6.58
N GLN A 113 11.31 2.40 7.72
CA GLN A 113 10.10 2.06 8.45
C GLN A 113 10.26 2.27 9.95
N MET A 114 9.18 2.69 10.59
CA MET A 114 9.04 2.69 12.03
C MET A 114 7.95 1.74 12.45
N GLY A 115 8.21 0.89 13.43
CA GLY A 115 7.23 -0.10 13.89
C GLY A 115 7.15 -0.19 15.39
N LEU A 116 6.02 -0.72 15.86
CA LEU A 116 5.72 -1.02 17.24
C LEU A 116 5.27 -2.48 17.36
N GLU A 117 5.86 -3.20 18.31
CA GLU A 117 5.65 -4.64 18.51
C GLU A 117 5.37 -4.94 19.98
N CYS A 118 4.37 -5.78 20.24
CA CYS A 118 4.03 -6.30 21.56
C CYS A 118 4.03 -7.83 21.49
N ILE A 119 4.91 -8.48 22.26
CA ILE A 119 5.12 -9.93 22.25
C ILE A 119 5.04 -10.48 23.68
N GLY A 120 4.36 -11.61 23.87
CA GLY A 120 4.21 -12.28 25.15
C GLY A 120 2.77 -12.70 25.39
N GLN A 121 2.23 -12.46 26.58
CA GLN A 121 0.80 -12.64 26.83
C GLN A 121 0.05 -11.38 26.37
N VAL A 122 -0.29 -11.34 25.07
CA VAL A 122 -1.02 -10.24 24.45
C VAL A 122 -2.51 -10.42 24.68
N GLU A 123 -3.13 -9.45 25.33
CA GLU A 123 -4.56 -9.40 25.62
C GLU A 123 -5.30 -8.42 24.70
N ALA A 124 -6.64 -8.40 24.75
CA ALA A 124 -7.45 -7.51 23.92
C ALA A 124 -7.15 -6.02 24.17
N GLU A 125 -6.68 -5.66 25.37
CA GLU A 125 -6.28 -4.30 25.72
C GLU A 125 -5.00 -3.89 24.97
N ASP A 126 -4.04 -4.79 24.83
CA ASP A 126 -2.81 -4.54 24.07
C ASP A 126 -3.10 -4.35 22.58
N VAL A 127 -4.05 -5.14 22.05
CA VAL A 127 -4.51 -4.97 20.66
C VAL A 127 -5.18 -3.61 20.47
N ARG A 128 -6.03 -3.18 21.39
CA ARG A 128 -6.63 -1.83 21.34
C ARG A 128 -5.59 -0.73 21.44
N GLU A 129 -4.60 -0.87 22.31
CA GLU A 129 -3.48 0.07 22.41
C GLU A 129 -2.73 0.18 21.06
N GLN A 130 -2.45 -0.95 20.42
CA GLN A 130 -1.80 -0.98 19.10
C GLN A 130 -2.63 -0.26 18.02
N LEU A 131 -3.94 -0.49 17.99
CA LEU A 131 -4.84 0.22 17.07
C LEU A 131 -4.89 1.73 17.36
N GLY A 132 -4.92 2.14 18.63
CA GLY A 132 -4.85 3.54 19.02
C GLY A 132 -3.56 4.20 18.59
N LEU A 133 -2.40 3.54 18.79
CA LEU A 133 -1.10 4.04 18.33
C LEU A 133 -0.99 4.05 16.79
N ALA A 134 -1.64 3.13 16.09
CA ALA A 134 -1.71 3.15 14.63
C ALA A 134 -2.55 4.32 14.12
N LEU A 135 -3.70 4.61 14.74
CA LEU A 135 -4.54 5.78 14.43
C LEU A 135 -3.78 7.08 14.72
N ASP A 136 -3.09 7.15 15.86
CA ASP A 136 -2.21 8.25 16.22
C ASP A 136 -1.10 8.47 15.17
N ALA A 137 -0.47 7.38 14.71
CA ALA A 137 0.56 7.45 13.67
C ALA A 137 0.00 8.00 12.36
N LEU A 138 -1.20 7.55 11.94
CA LEU A 138 -1.87 8.04 10.74
C LEU A 138 -2.29 9.51 10.87
N ALA A 139 -2.79 9.92 12.05
CA ALA A 139 -3.14 11.32 12.33
C ALA A 139 -1.93 12.27 12.25
N LEU A 140 -0.74 11.78 12.64
CA LEU A 140 0.51 12.51 12.44
C LEU A 140 0.90 12.63 10.96
N CYS A 141 0.51 11.63 10.14
CA CYS A 141 0.79 11.63 8.70
C CYS A 141 -0.14 12.55 7.91
N GLY A 142 -1.38 12.79 8.33
CA GLY A 142 -2.34 13.62 7.64
C GLY A 142 -3.72 13.62 8.27
N GLU A 143 -4.55 14.58 7.86
CA GLU A 143 -5.91 14.74 8.42
C GLU A 143 -6.91 13.74 7.81
N GLU A 144 -6.72 13.37 6.54
CA GLU A 144 -7.60 12.47 5.81
C GLU A 144 -6.97 11.08 5.69
N PHE A 145 -7.40 10.17 6.54
CA PHE A 145 -6.94 8.80 6.58
C PHE A 145 -8.04 7.83 6.97
N VAL A 146 -7.82 6.56 6.66
CA VAL A 146 -8.64 5.45 7.14
C VAL A 146 -7.73 4.32 7.64
N LEU A 147 -8.20 3.60 8.66
CA LEU A 147 -7.62 2.35 9.13
C LEU A 147 -8.58 1.22 8.78
N GLU A 148 -8.21 0.40 7.80
CA GLU A 148 -8.97 -0.78 7.39
C GLU A 148 -8.63 -1.95 8.29
N LEU A 149 -9.65 -2.61 8.81
CA LEU A 149 -9.54 -3.82 9.63
C LEU A 149 -10.05 -5.02 8.84
N SER A 150 -9.39 -6.15 9.03
CA SER A 150 -9.79 -7.47 8.58
C SER A 150 -9.50 -8.52 9.65
N HIS A 151 -9.95 -9.75 9.41
CA HIS A 151 -9.66 -10.86 10.31
C HIS A 151 -9.44 -12.15 9.52
N MET A 152 -8.27 -12.76 9.68
CA MET A 152 -7.90 -13.97 8.92
C MET A 152 -8.86 -15.13 9.14
N ASP A 153 -9.37 -15.31 10.38
CA ASP A 153 -10.31 -16.39 10.67
C ASP A 153 -11.68 -16.21 10.00
N PHE A 154 -12.04 -14.99 9.60
CA PHE A 154 -13.23 -14.78 8.78
C PHE A 154 -13.03 -15.33 7.36
N ILE A 155 -11.87 -15.04 6.76
CA ILE A 155 -11.54 -15.47 5.39
C ILE A 155 -11.33 -16.98 5.36
N THR A 156 -10.50 -17.50 6.26
CA THR A 156 -10.20 -18.93 6.33
C THR A 156 -11.43 -19.76 6.73
N GLY A 157 -12.24 -19.26 7.66
CA GLY A 157 -13.51 -19.88 8.05
C GLY A 157 -14.49 -19.94 6.89
N LEU A 158 -14.56 -18.91 6.04
CA LEU A 158 -15.36 -18.97 4.81
C LEU A 158 -14.84 -20.04 3.85
N LEU A 159 -13.54 -20.12 3.63
CA LEU A 159 -12.93 -21.13 2.77
C LEU A 159 -13.17 -22.55 3.31
N ASP A 160 -13.15 -22.75 4.63
CA ASP A 160 -13.51 -24.01 5.28
C ASP A 160 -14.95 -24.42 5.02
N GLU A 161 -15.89 -23.49 5.22
CA GLU A 161 -17.32 -23.70 4.96
C GLU A 161 -17.61 -24.03 3.48
N LEU A 162 -16.79 -23.49 2.57
CA LEU A 162 -16.89 -23.77 1.14
C LEU A 162 -16.20 -25.08 0.74
N GLY A 163 -15.51 -25.77 1.66
CA GLY A 163 -14.80 -27.02 1.41
C GLY A 163 -13.48 -26.85 0.67
N ALA A 164 -12.82 -25.70 0.81
CA ALA A 164 -11.51 -25.45 0.22
C ALA A 164 -10.42 -26.27 0.95
N GLY A 165 -9.88 -27.29 0.28
CA GLY A 165 -8.76 -28.06 0.78
C GLY A 165 -7.50 -27.20 0.96
N GLU A 166 -6.62 -27.60 1.90
CA GLU A 166 -5.40 -26.84 2.24
C GLU A 166 -4.51 -26.53 1.02
N GLU A 167 -4.43 -27.46 0.06
CA GLU A 167 -3.64 -27.30 -1.16
C GLU A 167 -4.11 -26.14 -2.06
N LYS A 168 -5.41 -25.82 -2.05
CA LYS A 168 -6.00 -24.77 -2.89
C LYS A 168 -6.11 -23.40 -2.20
N ARG A 169 -6.00 -23.39 -0.87
CA ARG A 169 -6.12 -22.14 -0.07
C ARG A 169 -5.13 -21.03 -0.46
N PRO A 170 -3.83 -21.31 -0.68
CA PRO A 170 -2.90 -20.24 -1.04
C PRO A 170 -3.30 -19.52 -2.33
N GLN A 171 -3.71 -20.28 -3.34
CA GLN A 171 -4.18 -19.71 -4.61
C GLN A 171 -5.45 -18.87 -4.44
N LEU A 172 -6.43 -19.38 -3.68
CA LEU A 172 -7.68 -18.65 -3.43
C LEU A 172 -7.43 -17.35 -2.65
N LEU A 173 -6.57 -17.39 -1.64
CA LEU A 173 -6.20 -16.20 -0.85
C LEU A 173 -5.46 -15.17 -1.68
N GLU A 174 -4.59 -15.56 -2.59
CA GLU A 174 -3.93 -14.64 -3.50
C GLU A 174 -4.94 -13.93 -4.43
N LEU A 175 -5.92 -14.67 -4.95
CA LEU A 175 -6.98 -14.11 -5.77
C LEU A 175 -7.93 -13.20 -4.98
N ILE A 176 -8.24 -13.54 -3.72
CA ILE A 176 -9.01 -12.68 -2.80
C ILE A 176 -8.24 -11.38 -2.55
N ARG A 177 -6.95 -11.46 -2.18
CA ARG A 177 -6.09 -10.31 -1.95
C ARG A 177 -5.97 -9.41 -3.18
N GLY A 178 -5.87 -10.00 -4.37
CA GLY A 178 -5.86 -9.28 -5.65
C GLY A 178 -7.23 -8.78 -6.10
N LYS A 179 -8.30 -9.05 -5.34
CA LYS A 179 -9.70 -8.72 -5.68
C LYS A 179 -10.11 -9.16 -7.09
N ASN A 180 -9.52 -10.26 -7.58
CA ASN A 180 -9.76 -10.79 -8.92
C ASN A 180 -10.98 -11.72 -8.93
N ALA A 181 -12.18 -11.13 -8.95
CA ALA A 181 -13.45 -11.86 -8.88
C ALA A 181 -13.63 -12.89 -10.00
N HIS A 182 -13.14 -12.60 -11.21
CA HIS A 182 -13.29 -13.52 -12.35
C HIS A 182 -12.47 -14.80 -12.18
N GLU A 183 -11.18 -14.64 -11.90
CA GLU A 183 -10.29 -15.79 -11.68
C GLU A 183 -10.63 -16.53 -10.37
N LEU A 184 -11.09 -15.81 -9.35
CA LEU A 184 -11.54 -16.41 -8.09
C LEU A 184 -12.72 -17.36 -8.31
N ARG A 185 -13.73 -16.97 -9.10
CA ARG A 185 -14.86 -17.87 -9.46
C ARG A 185 -14.39 -19.09 -10.26
N ARG A 186 -13.48 -18.91 -11.22
CA ARG A 186 -12.90 -20.02 -11.99
C ARG A 186 -12.11 -20.98 -11.09
N ALA A 187 -11.29 -20.44 -10.21
CA ALA A 187 -10.52 -21.24 -9.25
C ALA A 187 -11.43 -22.00 -8.28
N ALA A 188 -12.50 -21.37 -7.79
CA ALA A 188 -13.49 -22.01 -6.94
C ALA A 188 -14.20 -23.19 -7.64
N GLN A 189 -14.57 -23.03 -8.91
CA GLN A 189 -15.15 -24.10 -9.71
C GLN A 189 -14.16 -25.24 -9.96
N ALA A 190 -12.91 -24.92 -10.33
CA ALA A 190 -11.85 -25.89 -10.55
C ALA A 190 -11.47 -26.65 -9.28
N ALA A 191 -11.57 -26.02 -8.13
CA ALA A 191 -11.35 -26.63 -6.81
C ALA A 191 -12.52 -27.51 -6.35
N GLY A 192 -13.67 -27.50 -7.06
CA GLY A 192 -14.86 -28.26 -6.69
C GLY A 192 -15.53 -27.79 -5.40
N LEU A 193 -15.46 -26.47 -5.12
CA LEU A 193 -16.08 -25.90 -3.92
C LEU A 193 -17.60 -26.07 -3.93
N ALA A 194 -18.21 -25.90 -2.76
CA ALA A 194 -19.65 -26.07 -2.55
C ALA A 194 -20.51 -25.24 -3.51
N PRO A 195 -21.72 -25.70 -3.87
CA PRO A 195 -22.64 -24.91 -4.69
C PRO A 195 -22.89 -23.52 -4.08
N GLY A 196 -22.80 -22.47 -4.90
CA GLY A 196 -22.94 -21.09 -4.44
C GLY A 196 -21.64 -20.44 -3.94
N ALA A 197 -20.51 -21.16 -3.91
CA ALA A 197 -19.22 -20.63 -3.46
C ALA A 197 -18.81 -19.35 -4.21
N GLY A 198 -19.00 -19.31 -5.53
CA GLY A 198 -18.68 -18.12 -6.32
C GLY A 198 -19.42 -16.86 -5.83
N GLN A 199 -20.73 -16.97 -5.52
CA GLN A 199 -21.52 -15.84 -5.01
C GLN A 199 -21.07 -15.41 -3.60
N MET A 200 -20.71 -16.37 -2.74
CA MET A 200 -20.21 -16.06 -1.39
C MET A 200 -18.85 -15.36 -1.45
N LEU A 201 -17.98 -15.81 -2.35
CA LEU A 201 -16.66 -15.18 -2.58
C LEU A 201 -16.82 -13.78 -3.21
N ASP A 202 -17.74 -13.59 -4.15
CA ASP A 202 -18.04 -12.25 -4.68
C ASP A 202 -18.55 -11.33 -3.56
N THR A 203 -19.45 -11.84 -2.71
CA THR A 203 -19.93 -11.08 -1.54
C THR A 203 -18.79 -10.71 -0.60
N LEU A 204 -17.83 -11.62 -0.35
CA LEU A 204 -16.64 -11.33 0.46
C LEU A 204 -15.84 -10.14 -0.11
N LEU A 205 -15.61 -10.12 -1.44
CA LEU A 205 -14.86 -9.03 -2.10
C LEU A 205 -15.59 -7.68 -2.02
N GLU A 206 -16.91 -7.68 -1.83
CA GLU A 206 -17.71 -6.47 -1.66
C GLU A 206 -17.84 -6.01 -0.20
N LEU A 207 -17.32 -6.78 0.77
CA LEU A 207 -17.36 -6.43 2.19
C LEU A 207 -16.24 -5.44 2.52
N THR A 208 -16.28 -4.27 1.91
CA THR A 208 -15.37 -3.15 2.14
C THR A 208 -16.14 -1.85 2.35
N GLY A 209 -15.65 -0.97 3.22
CA GLY A 209 -16.25 0.33 3.54
C GLY A 209 -16.31 0.64 5.04
N PRO A 210 -17.05 1.70 5.43
CA PRO A 210 -17.21 2.10 6.82
C PRO A 210 -17.73 0.96 7.70
N PHE A 211 -17.14 0.80 8.90
CA PHE A 211 -17.39 -0.33 9.80
C PHE A 211 -18.90 -0.62 10.00
N GLU A 212 -19.67 0.40 10.35
CA GLU A 212 -21.10 0.27 10.66
C GLU A 212 -21.95 -0.17 9.44
N GLN A 213 -21.50 0.10 8.22
CA GLN A 213 -22.18 -0.28 7.00
C GLN A 213 -21.86 -1.72 6.58
N VAL A 214 -20.60 -2.14 6.80
CA VAL A 214 -20.12 -3.46 6.37
C VAL A 214 -20.46 -4.55 7.39
N MET A 215 -20.37 -4.28 8.69
CA MET A 215 -20.59 -5.25 9.76
C MET A 215 -21.94 -6.00 9.66
N PRO A 216 -23.09 -5.35 9.39
CA PRO A 216 -24.37 -6.07 9.21
C PRO A 216 -24.38 -7.00 7.98
N ARG A 217 -23.67 -6.63 6.92
CA ARG A 217 -23.52 -7.45 5.70
C ARG A 217 -22.62 -8.66 5.96
N ALA A 218 -21.52 -8.45 6.66
CA ALA A 218 -20.60 -9.50 7.07
C ALA A 218 -21.29 -10.56 7.95
N LYS A 219 -22.14 -10.13 8.90
CA LYS A 219 -22.92 -11.04 9.74
C LYS A 219 -23.87 -11.93 8.93
N LYS A 220 -24.40 -11.45 7.81
CA LYS A 220 -25.27 -12.27 6.93
C LYS A 220 -24.48 -13.32 6.17
N LEU A 221 -23.23 -13.05 5.86
CA LEU A 221 -22.32 -13.99 5.18
C LEU A 221 -21.74 -15.02 6.17
N ALA A 222 -21.52 -14.64 7.42
CA ALA A 222 -20.84 -15.45 8.42
C ALA A 222 -21.53 -16.82 8.63
N ARG A 223 -20.73 -17.87 8.66
CA ARG A 223 -21.09 -19.25 8.96
C ARG A 223 -20.07 -19.81 9.97
N GLY A 224 -20.52 -20.73 10.80
CA GLY A 224 -19.62 -21.37 11.75
C GLY A 224 -19.05 -20.44 12.83
N GLN A 225 -18.32 -21.05 13.76
CA GLN A 225 -17.80 -20.37 14.95
C GLN A 225 -16.62 -19.45 14.63
N ALA A 226 -15.76 -19.84 13.69
CA ALA A 226 -14.56 -19.04 13.33
C ALA A 226 -14.96 -17.66 12.80
N MET A 227 -15.85 -17.60 11.81
CA MET A 227 -16.32 -16.34 11.24
C MET A 227 -17.08 -15.48 12.24
N THR A 228 -17.92 -16.09 13.08
CA THR A 228 -18.69 -15.37 14.10
C THR A 228 -17.77 -14.77 15.16
N GLY A 229 -16.81 -15.57 15.67
CA GLY A 229 -15.82 -15.09 16.64
C GLY A 229 -14.95 -13.97 16.09
N ALA A 230 -14.54 -14.05 14.82
CA ALA A 230 -13.79 -12.99 14.16
C ALA A 230 -14.58 -11.66 14.13
N LEU A 231 -15.88 -11.70 13.80
CA LEU A 231 -16.73 -10.52 13.82
C LEU A 231 -16.98 -9.96 15.22
N GLU A 232 -17.04 -10.83 16.24
CA GLU A 232 -17.17 -10.42 17.64
C GLU A 232 -15.90 -9.73 18.13
N GLU A 233 -14.71 -10.25 17.80
CA GLU A 233 -13.44 -9.61 18.09
C GLU A 233 -13.33 -8.24 17.43
N LEU A 234 -13.56 -8.15 16.13
CA LEU A 234 -13.55 -6.88 15.40
C LEU A 234 -14.52 -5.86 16.02
N ARG A 235 -15.71 -6.30 16.41
CA ARG A 235 -16.71 -5.44 17.05
C ARG A 235 -16.24 -4.95 18.42
N SER A 236 -15.69 -5.85 19.25
CA SER A 236 -15.18 -5.49 20.58
C SER A 236 -14.04 -4.48 20.48
N LEU A 237 -13.14 -4.63 19.48
CA LEU A 237 -12.08 -3.66 19.24
C LEU A 237 -12.63 -2.30 18.80
N TYR A 238 -13.57 -2.28 17.87
CA TYR A 238 -14.23 -1.06 17.40
C TYR A 238 -14.97 -0.32 18.52
N GLU A 239 -15.74 -1.03 19.34
CA GLU A 239 -16.50 -0.46 20.46
C GLU A 239 -15.57 0.10 21.56
N GLY A 240 -14.35 -0.44 21.66
CA GLY A 240 -13.33 0.05 22.60
C GLY A 240 -12.57 1.30 22.16
N LEU A 241 -12.74 1.77 20.90
CA LEU A 241 -12.13 2.99 20.42
C LEU A 241 -12.93 4.24 20.81
N GLU A 242 -12.28 5.40 20.81
CA GLU A 242 -12.95 6.69 21.03
C GLU A 242 -13.84 7.07 19.83
N GLY A 243 -14.83 7.95 20.06
CA GLY A 243 -15.84 8.25 19.03
C GLY A 243 -15.30 8.86 17.74
N ALA A 244 -14.26 9.71 17.85
CA ALA A 244 -13.61 10.31 16.68
C ALA A 244 -12.82 9.26 15.86
N ASP A 245 -12.17 8.34 16.55
CA ASP A 245 -11.38 7.27 15.93
C ASP A 245 -12.27 6.27 15.20
N ARG A 246 -13.47 5.97 15.74
CA ARG A 246 -14.44 5.07 15.09
C ARG A 246 -14.80 5.50 13.68
N GLN A 247 -14.86 6.80 13.41
CA GLN A 247 -15.19 7.33 12.09
C GLN A 247 -14.10 7.04 11.05
N ARG A 248 -12.89 6.77 11.51
CA ARG A 248 -11.73 6.42 10.66
C ARG A 248 -11.59 4.93 10.42
N ILE A 249 -12.41 4.08 11.09
CA ILE A 249 -12.34 2.63 10.95
C ILE A 249 -13.23 2.15 9.81
N TRP A 250 -12.60 1.45 8.90
CA TRP A 250 -13.24 0.72 7.82
C TRP A 250 -13.06 -0.79 8.01
N LEU A 251 -13.91 -1.57 7.40
CA LEU A 251 -13.70 -3.00 7.24
C LEU A 251 -13.35 -3.28 5.78
N ASP A 252 -12.40 -4.15 5.55
CA ASP A 252 -12.19 -4.84 4.29
C ASP A 252 -11.93 -6.32 4.56
N LEU A 253 -13.00 -7.13 4.56
CA LEU A 253 -12.90 -8.55 4.87
C LEU A 253 -12.29 -9.38 3.72
N SER A 254 -11.89 -8.76 2.62
CA SER A 254 -11.05 -9.35 1.59
C SER A 254 -9.56 -9.04 1.78
N LEU A 255 -9.21 -8.22 2.77
CA LEU A 255 -7.83 -7.93 3.12
C LEU A 255 -7.19 -9.18 3.73
N ALA A 256 -6.73 -10.08 2.87
CA ALA A 256 -6.00 -11.26 3.27
C ALA A 256 -4.54 -10.88 3.50
N GLY A 257 -4.08 -10.98 4.73
CA GLY A 257 -2.66 -10.92 5.06
C GLY A 257 -1.88 -12.05 4.37
N GLU A 258 -0.56 -11.99 4.43
CA GLU A 258 0.27 -13.14 4.07
C GLU A 258 -0.05 -14.27 5.06
N MET A 259 -0.52 -15.41 4.53
CA MET A 259 -1.18 -16.47 5.31
C MET A 259 -0.33 -17.04 6.44
N GLU A 260 0.98 -17.04 6.27
CA GLU A 260 1.90 -17.60 7.27
C GLU A 260 2.37 -16.55 8.28
N TYR A 261 2.19 -15.28 7.97
CA TYR A 261 2.61 -14.18 8.83
C TYR A 261 1.51 -13.78 9.83
N TYR A 262 0.31 -13.46 9.33
CA TYR A 262 -0.79 -12.97 10.16
C TYR A 262 -1.80 -14.07 10.49
N ASN A 263 -2.24 -14.08 11.74
CA ASN A 263 -3.35 -14.89 12.24
C ASN A 263 -4.26 -14.01 13.10
N GLY A 264 -5.56 -14.03 12.82
CA GLY A 264 -6.51 -13.15 13.52
C GLY A 264 -6.59 -11.76 12.87
N LEU A 265 -6.52 -10.70 13.68
CA LEU A 265 -6.61 -9.31 13.23
C LEU A 265 -5.52 -8.94 12.23
N VAL A 266 -5.92 -8.27 11.15
CA VAL A 266 -5.03 -7.59 10.18
C VAL A 266 -5.55 -6.18 9.98
N PHE A 267 -4.65 -5.21 9.85
CA PHE A 267 -5.05 -3.83 9.59
C PHE A 267 -4.06 -3.08 8.70
N HIS A 268 -4.61 -2.21 7.84
CA HIS A 268 -3.86 -1.36 6.93
C HIS A 268 -4.30 0.09 7.07
N GLY A 269 -3.34 1.00 7.14
CA GLY A 269 -3.58 2.44 7.19
C GLY A 269 -3.34 3.09 5.84
N TYR A 270 -4.31 3.86 5.38
CA TYR A 270 -4.26 4.60 4.12
C TYR A 270 -4.36 6.09 4.36
N LEU A 271 -3.64 6.85 3.57
CA LEU A 271 -3.74 8.32 3.52
C LEU A 271 -4.37 8.72 2.18
N ASN A 272 -5.18 9.77 2.22
CA ASN A 272 -5.69 10.35 0.98
C ASN A 272 -4.52 10.85 0.11
N GLY A 273 -4.59 10.57 -1.19
CA GLY A 273 -3.55 10.91 -2.16
C GLY A 273 -2.44 9.86 -2.33
N LEU A 274 -2.46 8.75 -1.57
CA LEU A 274 -1.54 7.62 -1.78
C LEU A 274 -2.30 6.35 -2.18
N PRO A 275 -1.86 5.66 -3.24
CA PRO A 275 -2.54 4.45 -3.73
C PRO A 275 -2.23 3.20 -2.88
N ALA A 276 -1.15 3.24 -2.09
CA ALA A 276 -0.69 2.13 -1.27
C ALA A 276 -0.86 2.42 0.23
N PRO A 277 -1.06 1.39 1.07
CA PRO A 277 -1.10 1.58 2.51
C PRO A 277 0.25 2.07 3.03
N VAL A 278 0.23 3.09 3.88
CA VAL A 278 1.42 3.62 4.56
C VAL A 278 1.71 2.91 5.87
N LEU A 279 0.74 2.17 6.40
CA LEU A 279 0.86 1.40 7.63
C LEU A 279 0.27 0.02 7.43
N LYS A 280 0.98 -1.01 7.90
CA LYS A 280 0.48 -2.39 7.91
C LYS A 280 0.75 -3.02 9.27
N GLY A 281 -0.21 -3.75 9.79
CA GLY A 281 -0.10 -4.43 11.06
C GLY A 281 -1.08 -5.58 11.22
N GLY A 282 -0.97 -6.27 12.36
CA GLY A 282 -1.83 -7.39 12.70
C GLY A 282 -1.27 -8.30 13.79
N ARG A 283 -1.98 -9.36 14.09
CA ARG A 283 -1.50 -10.44 14.97
C ARG A 283 -0.64 -11.41 14.19
N TYR A 284 0.49 -11.79 14.79
CA TYR A 284 1.45 -12.72 14.19
C TYR A 284 1.95 -13.78 15.21
N ASP A 285 1.01 -14.38 15.93
CA ASP A 285 1.29 -15.38 16.96
C ASP A 285 2.08 -16.57 16.43
N LEU A 286 1.82 -17.00 15.18
CA LEU A 286 2.49 -18.14 14.56
C LEU A 286 4.00 -17.90 14.42
N LEU A 287 4.40 -16.70 14.00
CA LEU A 287 5.80 -16.30 13.93
C LEU A 287 6.43 -16.28 15.33
N ALA A 288 5.77 -15.64 16.30
CA ALA A 288 6.29 -15.52 17.67
C ALA A 288 6.46 -16.88 18.34
N ARG A 289 5.48 -17.78 18.18
CA ARG A 289 5.50 -19.16 18.74
C ARG A 289 6.58 -20.06 18.17
N LYS A 290 7.08 -19.75 16.98
CA LYS A 290 8.21 -20.48 16.39
C LYS A 290 9.49 -20.35 17.24
N PHE A 291 9.67 -19.20 17.89
CA PHE A 291 10.83 -18.93 18.75
C PHE A 291 10.52 -19.12 20.23
N THR A 292 9.33 -18.75 20.67
CA THR A 292 8.94 -18.85 22.09
C THR A 292 7.54 -19.46 22.19
N PRO A 293 7.43 -20.74 22.63
CA PRO A 293 6.15 -21.43 22.74
C PRO A 293 5.16 -20.70 23.68
N GLY A 294 3.89 -20.69 23.29
CA GLY A 294 2.80 -20.17 24.13
C GLY A 294 2.65 -18.65 24.15
N VAL A 295 3.46 -17.92 23.40
CA VAL A 295 3.30 -16.45 23.26
C VAL A 295 2.35 -16.07 22.14
N SER A 296 1.86 -14.86 22.19
CA SER A 296 1.12 -14.15 21.15
C SER A 296 1.82 -12.83 20.81
N ALA A 297 1.51 -12.28 19.65
CA ALA A 297 2.16 -11.07 19.21
C ALA A 297 1.23 -10.21 18.34
N VAL A 298 1.35 -8.89 18.48
CA VAL A 298 0.66 -7.88 17.67
C VAL A 298 1.59 -6.70 17.44
N GLY A 299 1.56 -6.13 16.26
CA GLY A 299 2.37 -4.96 15.95
C GLY A 299 2.02 -4.35 14.60
N PHE A 300 2.70 -3.27 14.27
CA PHE A 300 2.58 -2.63 12.97
C PHE A 300 3.88 -1.97 12.53
N ALA A 301 4.01 -1.79 11.22
CA ALA A 301 5.06 -1.00 10.60
C ALA A 301 4.44 0.15 9.79
N LEU A 302 5.00 1.34 9.95
CA LEU A 302 4.72 2.54 9.20
C LEU A 302 5.86 2.77 8.20
N TYR A 303 5.55 2.94 6.92
CA TYR A 303 6.49 3.11 5.82
C TYR A 303 6.76 4.59 5.56
N LEU A 304 7.88 5.08 6.06
CA LEU A 304 8.23 6.50 6.04
C LEU A 304 8.50 7.02 4.62
N ASN A 305 9.07 6.19 3.75
CA ASN A 305 9.29 6.55 2.35
C ASN A 305 8.00 6.86 1.56
N GLU A 306 6.86 6.27 1.96
CA GLU A 306 5.59 6.58 1.29
C GLU A 306 5.13 8.01 1.60
N LEU A 307 5.57 8.59 2.73
CA LEU A 307 5.26 9.96 3.11
C LEU A 307 6.03 10.99 2.27
N ASP A 308 7.25 10.66 1.86
CA ASP A 308 8.02 11.51 0.95
C ASP A 308 7.31 11.68 -0.39
N ARG A 309 6.50 10.67 -0.80
CA ARG A 309 5.66 10.76 -2.00
C ARG A 309 4.50 11.74 -1.84
N LEU A 310 3.96 11.92 -0.63
CA LEU A 310 2.95 12.96 -0.37
C LEU A 310 3.54 14.36 -0.50
N GLU A 311 4.78 14.56 -0.06
CA GLU A 311 5.47 15.84 -0.22
C GLU A 311 5.81 16.10 -1.70
N ALA A 312 6.23 15.08 -2.43
CA ALA A 312 6.49 15.16 -3.86
C ALA A 312 5.20 15.31 -4.69
N ALA A 313 4.06 14.79 -4.19
CA ALA A 313 2.75 14.93 -4.82
C ALA A 313 2.01 16.22 -4.40
N GLN A 314 2.44 16.88 -3.31
CA GLN A 314 2.03 18.26 -3.06
C GLN A 314 2.88 19.12 -4.00
N PRO A 315 2.29 19.76 -5.02
CA PRO A 315 3.02 20.78 -5.75
C PRO A 315 3.54 21.76 -4.69
N GLU A 316 4.83 22.16 -4.80
CA GLU A 316 5.32 23.30 -4.01
C GLU A 316 4.22 24.36 -4.04
N PRO A 317 3.90 25.05 -2.91
CA PRO A 317 2.85 26.06 -2.92
C PRO A 317 3.19 27.03 -4.05
N GLU A 318 2.51 26.84 -5.18
CA GLU A 318 2.65 27.74 -6.31
C GLU A 318 2.36 29.14 -5.76
N PRO A 319 3.22 30.12 -6.04
CA PRO A 319 2.95 31.48 -5.66
C PRO A 319 1.56 31.79 -6.20
N GLN A 320 0.62 32.18 -5.36
CA GLN A 320 -0.83 32.37 -5.55
C GLN A 320 -1.21 32.77 -6.99
N GLY A 321 -1.13 31.82 -7.94
CA GLY A 321 -1.42 31.90 -9.34
C GLY A 321 -2.42 30.82 -9.71
N ARG A 322 -3.34 31.10 -10.61
CA ARG A 322 -4.33 30.17 -11.16
C ARG A 322 -3.68 28.81 -11.44
N ARG A 323 -4.22 27.71 -10.88
CA ARG A 323 -3.79 26.35 -11.17
C ARG A 323 -3.74 26.14 -12.68
N MET A 324 -2.56 25.85 -13.22
CA MET A 324 -2.39 25.61 -14.64
C MET A 324 -2.78 24.17 -14.98
N LEU A 325 -3.57 24.02 -16.03
CA LEU A 325 -3.88 22.70 -16.58
C LEU A 325 -2.67 22.20 -17.38
N ASN A 326 -2.10 21.07 -16.94
CA ASN A 326 -0.95 20.43 -17.58
C ASN A 326 -1.43 19.45 -18.65
N VAL A 327 -1.07 19.68 -19.92
CA VAL A 327 -1.52 18.87 -21.05
C VAL A 327 -0.35 18.24 -21.77
N ALA A 328 -0.28 16.91 -21.82
CA ALA A 328 0.70 16.20 -22.62
C ALA A 328 0.24 16.07 -24.06
N LEU A 329 0.99 16.70 -24.98
CA LEU A 329 0.75 16.64 -26.43
C LEU A 329 1.81 15.79 -27.14
N PRO A 330 1.42 14.88 -28.05
CA PRO A 330 2.38 14.14 -28.85
C PRO A 330 3.05 15.06 -29.86
N LYS A 331 4.36 14.98 -30.01
CA LYS A 331 5.08 15.66 -31.11
C LYS A 331 4.61 15.13 -32.47
N GLY A 332 4.36 16.04 -33.41
CA GLY A 332 4.02 15.73 -34.79
C GLY A 332 2.55 16.02 -35.13
N ARG A 333 2.11 15.53 -36.29
CA ARG A 333 0.84 15.92 -36.96
C ARG A 333 -0.41 15.80 -36.07
N LEU A 334 -0.48 14.87 -35.14
CA LEU A 334 -1.63 14.74 -34.23
C LEU A 334 -1.61 15.87 -33.21
N GLY A 335 -0.46 16.11 -32.56
CA GLY A 335 -0.31 17.21 -31.58
C GLY A 335 -0.60 18.57 -32.18
N ASP A 336 -0.10 18.83 -33.41
CA ASP A 336 -0.36 20.09 -34.12
C ASP A 336 -1.86 20.32 -34.35
N LYS A 337 -2.59 19.28 -34.77
CA LYS A 337 -4.05 19.38 -34.99
C LYS A 337 -4.80 19.63 -33.70
N VAL A 338 -4.42 18.94 -32.62
CA VAL A 338 -5.07 19.11 -31.32
C VAL A 338 -4.74 20.47 -30.72
N TYR A 339 -3.48 20.90 -30.79
CA TYR A 339 -3.09 22.22 -30.33
C TYR A 339 -3.90 23.32 -31.04
N ASN A 340 -4.07 23.27 -32.37
CA ASN A 340 -4.87 24.20 -33.12
C ASN A 340 -6.36 24.18 -32.69
N LEU A 341 -6.91 23.00 -32.36
CA LEU A 341 -8.27 22.89 -31.82
C LEU A 341 -8.38 23.58 -30.46
N LEU A 342 -7.44 23.34 -29.55
CA LEU A 342 -7.40 23.95 -28.23
C LEU A 342 -7.18 25.50 -28.32
N ALA A 343 -6.36 25.95 -29.26
CA ALA A 343 -6.13 27.35 -29.50
C ALA A 343 -7.40 28.06 -29.98
N GLN A 344 -8.25 27.41 -30.79
CA GLN A 344 -9.54 27.97 -31.23
C GLN A 344 -10.53 28.19 -30.10
N VAL A 345 -10.43 27.41 -29.02
CA VAL A 345 -11.30 27.56 -27.84
C VAL A 345 -10.63 28.33 -26.69
N GLY A 346 -9.56 29.09 -27.01
CA GLY A 346 -8.94 30.04 -26.08
C GLY A 346 -7.72 29.50 -25.30
N TYR A 347 -7.25 28.29 -25.57
CA TYR A 347 -6.09 27.69 -24.90
C TYR A 347 -4.81 27.77 -25.75
N GLY A 348 -4.71 28.69 -26.70
CA GLY A 348 -3.49 28.94 -27.46
C GLY A 348 -2.41 29.61 -26.62
N CYS A 349 -1.14 29.33 -26.92
CA CYS A 349 -0.01 30.00 -26.27
C CYS A 349 0.43 31.22 -27.07
N PRO A 350 0.92 32.29 -26.40
CA PRO A 350 1.45 33.49 -27.07
C PRO A 350 2.70 33.17 -27.91
N GLU A 351 3.51 32.19 -27.51
CA GLU A 351 4.66 31.73 -28.26
C GLU A 351 4.23 30.84 -29.44
N ASN A 352 4.97 30.95 -30.54
CA ASN A 352 4.69 30.13 -31.73
C ASN A 352 4.99 28.65 -31.43
N TYR A 353 3.96 27.86 -31.22
CA TYR A 353 4.02 26.45 -30.91
C TYR A 353 4.86 25.65 -31.95
N ASN A 354 4.80 26.02 -33.22
CA ASN A 354 5.46 25.32 -34.31
C ASN A 354 6.96 25.67 -34.48
N ASP A 355 7.41 26.78 -33.88
CA ASP A 355 8.76 27.32 -34.09
C ASP A 355 9.68 27.17 -32.87
N THR A 356 9.17 26.55 -31.81
CA THR A 356 9.92 26.41 -30.56
C THR A 356 10.65 25.08 -30.44
N ARG A 357 11.93 25.13 -30.01
CA ARG A 357 12.68 23.95 -29.55
C ARG A 357 12.34 23.58 -28.11
N LYS A 358 11.50 24.36 -27.46
CA LYS A 358 11.06 24.12 -26.08
C LYS A 358 10.25 22.84 -26.01
N LEU A 359 10.40 22.12 -24.90
CA LEU A 359 9.59 20.93 -24.59
C LEU A 359 8.35 21.30 -23.78
N VAL A 360 8.30 22.52 -23.23
CA VAL A 360 7.20 23.05 -22.44
C VAL A 360 6.84 24.41 -22.98
N VAL A 361 5.55 24.63 -23.23
CA VAL A 361 4.96 25.90 -23.71
C VAL A 361 3.80 26.26 -22.80
N GLU A 362 3.75 27.52 -22.36
CA GLU A 362 2.81 27.95 -21.33
C GLU A 362 1.96 29.16 -21.78
N ASN A 363 0.73 29.18 -21.31
CA ASN A 363 -0.13 30.36 -21.32
C ASN A 363 -0.70 30.60 -19.92
N PRO A 364 -0.03 31.40 -19.08
CA PRO A 364 -0.49 31.69 -17.72
C PRO A 364 -1.85 32.40 -17.68
N GLU A 365 -2.18 33.20 -18.68
CA GLU A 365 -3.48 33.92 -18.76
C GLU A 365 -4.63 32.92 -18.99
N ALA A 366 -4.42 31.92 -19.86
CA ALA A 366 -5.37 30.85 -20.09
C ALA A 366 -5.31 29.75 -19.02
N GLY A 367 -4.30 29.75 -18.17
CA GLY A 367 -4.10 28.75 -17.13
C GLY A 367 -3.75 27.37 -17.69
N ILE A 368 -2.93 27.30 -18.77
CA ILE A 368 -2.58 26.03 -19.42
C ILE A 368 -1.07 25.93 -19.70
N ARG A 369 -0.55 24.70 -19.57
CA ARG A 369 0.84 24.32 -19.86
C ARG A 369 0.83 23.07 -20.73
N TYR A 370 1.55 23.09 -21.85
CA TYR A 370 1.71 21.96 -22.75
C TYR A 370 3.09 21.32 -22.61
N PHE A 371 3.11 20.02 -22.41
CA PHE A 371 4.31 19.19 -22.49
C PHE A 371 4.37 18.53 -23.86
N LEU A 372 5.40 18.82 -24.65
CA LEU A 372 5.60 18.27 -25.98
C LEU A 372 6.45 17.00 -25.89
N VAL A 373 5.80 15.84 -25.82
CA VAL A 373 6.41 14.56 -25.56
C VAL A 373 6.35 13.61 -26.76
N LYS A 374 7.03 12.48 -26.72
CA LYS A 374 6.85 11.43 -27.72
C LYS A 374 5.45 10.83 -27.58
N PRO A 375 4.82 10.38 -28.69
CA PRO A 375 3.50 9.75 -28.61
C PRO A 375 3.41 8.59 -27.60
N SER A 376 4.46 7.74 -27.51
CA SER A 376 4.55 6.64 -26.54
C SER A 376 4.56 7.07 -25.08
N ASP A 377 4.99 8.30 -24.81
CA ASP A 377 5.21 8.77 -23.43
C ASP A 377 3.99 9.53 -22.86
N VAL A 378 3.02 9.90 -23.71
CA VAL A 378 1.85 10.69 -23.32
C VAL A 378 1.04 10.00 -22.21
N ALA A 379 0.71 8.72 -22.40
CA ALA A 379 -0.07 7.96 -21.42
C ALA A 379 0.66 7.85 -20.08
N ILE A 380 1.97 7.64 -20.11
CA ILE A 380 2.84 7.57 -18.91
C ILE A 380 2.83 8.90 -18.15
N TYR A 381 2.87 10.04 -18.84
CA TYR A 381 2.81 11.36 -18.20
C TYR A 381 1.50 11.59 -17.43
N VAL A 382 0.38 11.08 -17.96
CA VAL A 382 -0.92 11.18 -17.30
C VAL A 382 -1.03 10.19 -16.14
N GLU A 383 -0.67 8.94 -16.36
CA GLU A 383 -0.71 7.87 -15.35
C GLU A 383 0.09 8.23 -14.08
N HIS A 384 1.25 8.88 -14.28
CA HIS A 384 2.13 9.28 -13.17
C HIS A 384 1.88 10.71 -12.67
N GLY A 385 0.81 11.39 -13.13
CA GLY A 385 0.41 12.70 -12.65
C GLY A 385 1.32 13.87 -13.10
N ALA A 386 2.25 13.64 -14.04
CA ALA A 386 3.06 14.72 -14.63
C ALA A 386 2.24 15.62 -15.56
N ALA A 387 1.13 15.12 -16.10
CA ALA A 387 0.13 15.86 -16.84
C ALA A 387 -1.27 15.51 -16.35
N ASP A 388 -2.16 16.49 -16.32
CA ASP A 388 -3.57 16.31 -15.93
C ASP A 388 -4.38 15.65 -17.06
N VAL A 389 -4.01 15.94 -18.31
CA VAL A 389 -4.66 15.43 -19.53
C VAL A 389 -3.60 15.09 -20.58
N GLY A 390 -3.83 14.03 -21.34
CA GLY A 390 -2.99 13.64 -22.46
C GLY A 390 -3.79 13.37 -23.73
N ILE A 391 -3.21 13.65 -24.89
CA ILE A 391 -3.80 13.33 -26.19
C ILE A 391 -2.89 12.34 -26.91
N VAL A 392 -3.43 11.18 -27.23
CA VAL A 392 -2.64 10.08 -27.78
C VAL A 392 -3.46 9.27 -28.79
N GLY A 393 -2.81 8.56 -29.70
CA GLY A 393 -3.48 7.61 -30.57
C GLY A 393 -4.10 6.44 -29.77
N LYS A 394 -5.28 5.98 -30.17
CA LYS A 394 -5.94 4.86 -29.51
C LYS A 394 -5.12 3.58 -29.54
N ASP A 395 -4.36 3.37 -30.61
CA ASP A 395 -3.41 2.27 -30.79
C ASP A 395 -2.34 2.28 -29.68
N ILE A 396 -1.73 3.42 -29.43
CA ILE A 396 -0.70 3.59 -28.38
C ILE A 396 -1.31 3.40 -27.00
N LEU A 397 -2.53 3.94 -26.75
CA LEU A 397 -3.20 3.79 -25.47
C LEU A 397 -3.49 2.32 -25.14
N VAL A 398 -3.95 1.55 -26.14
CA VAL A 398 -4.22 0.13 -25.99
C VAL A 398 -2.93 -0.68 -25.82
N GLU A 399 -1.85 -0.31 -26.54
CA GLU A 399 -0.56 -1.00 -26.46
C GLU A 399 0.16 -0.75 -25.13
N SER A 400 0.06 0.48 -24.57
CA SER A 400 0.73 0.84 -23.32
C SER A 400 0.12 0.17 -22.10
N GLY A 401 -1.18 -0.16 -22.15
CA GLY A 401 -1.91 -0.69 -20.99
C GLY A 401 -1.96 0.25 -19.78
N ALA A 402 -1.73 1.56 -20.02
CA ALA A 402 -1.70 2.56 -18.95
C ALA A 402 -3.05 2.67 -18.22
N ASP A 403 -3.01 2.81 -16.90
CA ASP A 403 -4.21 2.98 -16.05
C ASP A 403 -4.68 4.44 -16.07
N VAL A 404 -5.40 4.80 -17.11
CA VAL A 404 -5.93 6.15 -17.35
C VAL A 404 -7.37 6.12 -17.85
N TYR A 405 -8.12 7.20 -17.60
CA TYR A 405 -9.48 7.35 -18.11
C TYR A 405 -9.48 7.90 -19.53
N GLU A 406 -10.21 7.25 -20.43
CA GLU A 406 -10.51 7.79 -21.76
C GLU A 406 -11.69 8.74 -21.65
N LEU A 407 -11.44 10.05 -21.76
CA LEU A 407 -12.44 11.08 -21.57
C LEU A 407 -13.20 11.42 -22.86
N LEU A 408 -12.51 11.42 -24.02
CA LEU A 408 -13.10 11.87 -25.28
C LEU A 408 -12.36 11.24 -26.48
N ASP A 409 -13.10 10.66 -27.43
CA ASP A 409 -12.61 10.38 -28.78
C ASP A 409 -12.72 11.65 -29.63
N THR A 410 -11.61 12.28 -29.95
CA THR A 410 -11.55 13.51 -30.76
C THR A 410 -11.88 13.27 -32.24
N GLY A 411 -11.93 12.03 -32.69
CA GLY A 411 -12.10 11.66 -34.10
C GLY A 411 -10.92 12.05 -35.00
N LEU A 412 -9.83 12.60 -34.44
CA LEU A 412 -8.64 13.01 -35.18
C LEU A 412 -7.68 11.84 -35.40
N GLY A 413 -6.92 11.89 -36.48
CA GLY A 413 -5.86 10.92 -36.73
C GLY A 413 -6.35 9.51 -37.11
N ARG A 414 -7.55 9.37 -37.65
CA ARG A 414 -8.05 8.04 -38.11
C ARG A 414 -7.07 7.38 -39.03
N CYS A 415 -6.65 6.16 -38.71
CA CYS A 415 -5.72 5.35 -39.48
C CYS A 415 -6.22 3.90 -39.58
N ARG A 416 -5.58 3.13 -40.42
CA ARG A 416 -5.77 1.68 -40.59
C ARG A 416 -4.43 1.01 -40.38
N MET A 417 -4.40 -0.03 -39.54
CA MET A 417 -3.27 -0.92 -39.50
C MET A 417 -3.31 -1.83 -40.73
N CYS A 418 -2.21 -1.89 -41.46
CA CYS A 418 -2.07 -2.71 -42.64
C CYS A 418 -0.81 -3.58 -42.49
N VAL A 419 -0.92 -4.83 -42.89
CA VAL A 419 0.24 -5.69 -43.04
C VAL A 419 0.86 -5.41 -44.42
N ALA A 420 2.14 -5.04 -44.47
CA ALA A 420 2.87 -4.79 -45.68
C ALA A 420 3.95 -5.87 -45.89
N GLY A 421 4.04 -6.37 -47.09
CA GLY A 421 5.07 -7.35 -47.52
C GLY A 421 5.75 -6.90 -48.79
N ARG A 422 6.72 -7.68 -49.26
CA ARG A 422 7.32 -7.46 -50.58
C ARG A 422 6.27 -7.71 -51.65
N LYS A 423 6.40 -7.02 -52.82
CA LYS A 423 5.45 -7.17 -53.95
C LYS A 423 5.36 -8.59 -54.51
N ASP A 424 6.36 -9.40 -54.24
CA ASP A 424 6.57 -10.77 -54.72
C ASP A 424 6.37 -11.82 -53.58
N PHE A 425 5.72 -11.41 -52.51
CA PHE A 425 5.43 -12.29 -51.38
C PHE A 425 4.03 -12.91 -51.52
#